data_2704a07af29f3b62c676eb92b49fafad
#
_entry.id   2704a07af29f3b62c676eb92b49fafad
#
_cell.length_a   1.000
_cell.length_b   1.000
_cell.length_c   1.000
_cell.angle_alpha   90.00
_cell.angle_beta   90.00
_cell.angle_gamma   90.00
#
_symmetry.space_group_name_H-M   'P 1'
#
loop_
_entity.id
_entity.type
_entity.pdbx_description
1 polymer ?
#
loop_
_entity_poly.entity_id
_entity_poly.type
_entity_poly.pdbx_seq_one_letter_code
_entity_poly.pdbx_strand_id
1 'polypeptide(L)'
;MATSAVSDNITPRKAHCEESSSARAARVICEKWKANYDYLPDALVVEGPKAGGHLGYKREQIDNADYSLERIVPEVVSEVGRYEELYGRRIPVIAAGGLYTGEDIYRIMRLGATGVQLGSKFVTTEECDASPTFKQTYIDSSKDDIEIIASPVGMPGRAIGGEFIRRVKEGLMRPKKCPFHCIKTCDYTKSPYCIIMALYNAAKGNLSKGYAFCGANAYMSKKITSVRETIESLKSEFAAACRRNGQTAVL
;
A
#
# COMPACT_ATOMS: atom_id res chain seq x y z
N MET A 1 33.08 -1.97 47.04
CA MET A 1 31.96 -1.34 46.29
C MET A 1 32.29 -1.48 44.81
N ALA A 2 31.69 -2.41 44.13
CA ALA A 2 31.87 -2.65 42.70
C ALA A 2 30.61 -2.21 42.00
N THR A 3 30.69 -1.13 41.26
CA THR A 3 29.64 -0.66 40.36
C THR A 3 29.68 -1.51 39.09
N SER A 4 28.75 -2.41 38.95
CA SER A 4 28.54 -3.14 37.69
C SER A 4 27.95 -2.17 36.66
N ALA A 5 28.77 -1.80 35.66
CA ALA A 5 28.28 -1.16 34.44
C ALA A 5 27.48 -2.20 33.66
N VAL A 6 26.16 -2.05 33.63
CA VAL A 6 25.29 -2.75 32.69
C VAL A 6 25.57 -2.14 31.32
N SER A 7 26.27 -2.88 30.46
CA SER A 7 26.40 -2.53 29.06
C SER A 7 25.06 -2.79 28.40
N ASP A 8 24.28 -1.75 28.20
CA ASP A 8 23.11 -1.77 27.31
C ASP A 8 23.58 -2.03 25.87
N ASN A 9 23.69 -3.30 25.51
CA ASN A 9 23.72 -3.72 24.12
C ASN A 9 22.33 -3.47 23.52
N ILE A 10 22.05 -2.22 23.16
CA ILE A 10 20.85 -1.85 22.39
C ILE A 10 21.10 -2.37 20.98
N THR A 11 20.76 -3.62 20.72
CA THR A 11 20.49 -4.07 19.35
C THR A 11 19.38 -3.19 18.81
N PRO A 12 19.53 -2.51 17.66
CA PRO A 12 18.49 -1.68 17.12
C PRO A 12 17.26 -2.56 16.88
N ARG A 13 16.21 -2.30 17.66
CA ARG A 13 14.96 -3.03 17.59
C ARG A 13 14.32 -2.73 16.24
N LYS A 14 13.94 -3.77 15.48
CA LYS A 14 13.20 -3.59 14.23
C LYS A 14 11.85 -2.94 14.57
N ALA A 15 11.51 -1.86 13.88
CA ALA A 15 10.18 -1.27 13.96
C ALA A 15 9.15 -2.23 13.39
N HIS A 16 8.02 -2.38 14.06
CA HIS A 16 6.91 -3.24 13.65
C HIS A 16 5.72 -2.36 13.28
N CYS A 17 5.44 -2.30 11.97
CA CYS A 17 4.29 -1.59 11.40
C CYS A 17 3.26 -2.62 10.94
N GLU A 18 2.00 -2.44 11.31
CA GLU A 18 0.89 -3.31 10.92
C GLU A 18 -0.08 -2.58 10.01
N GLU A 19 -0.64 -3.30 9.04
CA GLU A 19 -1.65 -2.76 8.13
C GLU A 19 -3.05 -2.93 8.69
N SER A 20 -3.86 -1.87 8.57
CA SER A 20 -5.24 -1.83 9.03
C SER A 20 -6.13 -1.16 7.98
N SER A 21 -7.34 -1.68 7.79
CA SER A 21 -8.35 -1.10 6.91
C SER A 21 -9.54 -0.49 7.66
N SER A 22 -9.49 -0.42 9.00
CA SER A 22 -10.58 0.13 9.83
C SER A 22 -10.14 0.35 11.28
N ALA A 23 -10.86 1.19 12.03
CA ALA A 23 -10.66 1.36 13.47
C ALA A 23 -10.82 0.05 14.25
N ARG A 24 -11.76 -0.82 13.82
CA ARG A 24 -11.91 -2.16 14.42
C ARG A 24 -10.66 -3.02 14.25
N ALA A 25 -10.06 -3.01 13.07
CA ALA A 25 -8.83 -3.77 12.81
C ALA A 25 -7.67 -3.20 13.64
N ALA A 26 -7.52 -1.88 13.71
CA ALA A 26 -6.53 -1.21 14.56
C ALA A 26 -6.66 -1.61 16.04
N ARG A 27 -7.89 -1.63 16.56
CA ARG A 27 -8.19 -2.11 17.91
C ARG A 27 -7.71 -3.53 18.12
N VAL A 28 -8.11 -4.46 17.25
CA VAL A 28 -7.74 -5.88 17.36
C VAL A 28 -6.22 -6.06 17.34
N ILE A 29 -5.52 -5.32 16.50
CA ILE A 29 -4.05 -5.35 16.44
C ILE A 29 -3.47 -4.89 17.79
N CYS A 30 -3.86 -3.73 18.29
CA CYS A 30 -3.35 -3.20 19.57
C CYS A 30 -3.64 -4.15 20.75
N GLU A 31 -4.88 -4.67 20.85
CA GLU A 31 -5.27 -5.61 21.89
C GLU A 31 -4.47 -6.91 21.83
N LYS A 32 -4.37 -7.52 20.63
CA LYS A 32 -3.65 -8.79 20.47
C LYS A 32 -2.15 -8.65 20.72
N TRP A 33 -1.56 -7.57 20.22
CA TRP A 33 -0.14 -7.32 20.47
C TRP A 33 0.13 -7.08 21.95
N LYS A 34 -0.71 -6.26 22.60
CA LYS A 34 -0.56 -6.01 24.04
C LYS A 34 -0.73 -7.29 24.86
N ALA A 35 -1.75 -8.10 24.55
CA ALA A 35 -2.03 -9.33 25.28
C ALA A 35 -0.95 -10.41 25.08
N ASN A 36 -0.42 -10.56 23.86
CA ASN A 36 0.50 -11.64 23.53
C ASN A 36 1.97 -11.30 23.76
N TYR A 37 2.35 -10.02 23.64
CA TYR A 37 3.75 -9.59 23.62
C TYR A 37 4.06 -8.49 24.63
N ASP A 38 3.06 -8.03 25.39
CA ASP A 38 3.15 -6.85 26.27
C ASP A 38 3.71 -5.63 25.56
N TYR A 39 3.32 -5.44 24.29
CA TYR A 39 3.84 -4.43 23.40
C TYR A 39 2.74 -3.87 22.49
N LEU A 40 2.86 -2.60 22.08
CA LEU A 40 2.00 -1.97 21.07
C LEU A 40 2.76 -1.82 19.75
N PRO A 41 2.07 -1.80 18.60
CA PRO A 41 2.72 -1.53 17.32
C PRO A 41 3.53 -0.22 17.34
N ASP A 42 4.64 -0.17 16.63
CA ASP A 42 5.45 1.04 16.51
C ASP A 42 4.76 2.08 15.60
N ALA A 43 3.95 1.63 14.66
CA ALA A 43 3.07 2.44 13.82
C ALA A 43 1.94 1.57 13.25
N LEU A 44 0.88 2.20 12.79
CA LEU A 44 -0.18 1.56 12.00
C LEU A 44 -0.24 2.19 10.61
N VAL A 45 -0.25 1.35 9.58
CA VAL A 45 -0.51 1.77 8.20
C VAL A 45 -1.99 1.58 7.91
N VAL A 46 -2.69 2.65 7.58
CA VAL A 46 -4.12 2.62 7.22
C VAL A 46 -4.22 2.57 5.70
N GLU A 47 -4.60 1.41 5.18
CA GLU A 47 -4.76 1.23 3.74
C GLU A 47 -6.22 1.46 3.32
N GLY A 48 -6.43 2.43 2.44
CA GLY A 48 -7.73 2.72 1.85
C GLY A 48 -8.04 1.89 0.60
N PRO A 49 -9.32 1.87 0.15
CA PRO A 49 -9.77 1.04 -0.98
C PRO A 49 -9.18 1.45 -2.34
N LYS A 50 -8.49 2.60 -2.44
CA LYS A 50 -7.77 3.05 -3.64
C LYS A 50 -6.33 2.55 -3.71
N ALA A 51 -5.92 1.68 -2.80
CA ALA A 51 -4.61 1.03 -2.82
C ALA A 51 -4.41 0.14 -4.04
N GLY A 52 -3.17 -0.27 -4.27
CA GLY A 52 -2.78 -1.22 -5.30
C GLY A 52 -2.57 -2.61 -4.73
N GLY A 53 -2.49 -3.59 -5.60
CA GLY A 53 -2.34 -4.98 -5.16
C GLY A 53 -3.65 -5.59 -4.66
N HIS A 54 -3.54 -6.53 -3.73
CA HIS A 54 -4.71 -7.12 -3.10
C HIS A 54 -5.34 -6.13 -2.13
N LEU A 55 -6.65 -6.05 -2.17
CA LEU A 55 -7.41 -5.11 -1.35
C LEU A 55 -8.08 -5.85 -0.18
N GLY A 56 -7.89 -5.35 1.03
CA GLY A 56 -8.53 -5.84 2.25
C GLY A 56 -10.01 -5.48 2.36
N TYR A 57 -10.68 -5.27 1.23
CA TYR A 57 -12.06 -4.83 1.09
C TYR A 57 -12.87 -5.82 0.26
N LYS A 58 -14.16 -5.95 0.55
CA LYS A 58 -15.08 -6.62 -0.36
C LYS A 58 -15.29 -5.78 -1.62
N ARG A 59 -15.68 -6.41 -2.73
CA ARG A 59 -15.86 -5.73 -4.03
C ARG A 59 -16.80 -4.52 -3.95
N GLU A 60 -17.90 -4.66 -3.21
CA GLU A 60 -18.91 -3.62 -3.00
C GLU A 60 -18.44 -2.45 -2.14
N GLN A 61 -17.36 -2.63 -1.36
CA GLN A 61 -16.81 -1.60 -0.49
C GLN A 61 -15.80 -0.69 -1.22
N ILE A 62 -15.21 -1.18 -2.32
CA ILE A 62 -14.10 -0.50 -2.99
C ILE A 62 -14.51 0.87 -3.53
N ASP A 63 -15.71 0.99 -4.05
CA ASP A 63 -16.23 2.21 -4.65
C ASP A 63 -17.20 2.96 -3.71
N ASN A 64 -17.38 2.48 -2.48
CA ASN A 64 -18.24 3.11 -1.48
C ASN A 64 -17.49 4.17 -0.68
N ALA A 65 -18.03 5.39 -0.66
CA ALA A 65 -17.44 6.55 0.02
C ALA A 65 -17.26 6.36 1.54
N ASP A 66 -18.06 5.51 2.18
CA ASP A 66 -17.96 5.21 3.61
C ASP A 66 -16.64 4.51 3.97
N TYR A 67 -16.02 3.87 2.99
CA TYR A 67 -14.70 3.20 3.13
C TYR A 67 -13.55 4.06 2.60
N SER A 68 -13.81 5.33 2.25
CA SER A 68 -12.74 6.21 1.77
C SER A 68 -11.66 6.44 2.84
N LEU A 69 -10.44 6.68 2.40
CA LEU A 69 -9.31 6.93 3.29
C LEU A 69 -9.57 8.14 4.20
N GLU A 70 -10.28 9.14 3.68
CA GLU A 70 -10.69 10.35 4.39
C GLU A 70 -11.66 10.07 5.55
N ARG A 71 -12.43 8.99 5.47
CA ARG A 71 -13.31 8.54 6.56
C ARG A 71 -12.56 7.66 7.56
N ILE A 72 -11.77 6.73 7.06
CA ILE A 72 -11.12 5.71 7.90
C ILE A 72 -10.00 6.31 8.75
N VAL A 73 -9.20 7.24 8.20
CA VAL A 73 -8.04 7.80 8.93
C VAL A 73 -8.44 8.47 10.24
N PRO A 74 -9.42 9.40 10.30
CA PRO A 74 -9.84 9.98 11.57
C PRO A 74 -10.37 8.96 12.58
N GLU A 75 -11.08 7.93 12.12
CA GLU A 75 -11.61 6.86 12.97
C GLU A 75 -10.47 6.04 13.60
N VAL A 76 -9.43 5.70 12.79
CA VAL A 76 -8.27 4.97 13.28
C VAL A 76 -7.43 5.84 14.22
N VAL A 77 -7.23 7.11 13.90
CA VAL A 77 -6.51 8.07 14.78
C VAL A 77 -7.21 8.17 16.14
N SER A 78 -8.53 8.30 16.15
CA SER A 78 -9.32 8.33 17.39
C SER A 78 -9.20 7.02 18.20
N GLU A 79 -9.26 5.87 17.53
CA GLU A 79 -9.12 4.56 18.21
C GLU A 79 -7.72 4.37 18.79
N VAL A 80 -6.67 4.74 18.03
CA VAL A 80 -5.27 4.65 18.47
C VAL A 80 -4.98 5.58 19.65
N GLY A 81 -5.55 6.80 19.63
CA GLY A 81 -5.41 7.77 20.71
C GLY A 81 -5.79 7.21 22.08
N ARG A 82 -6.78 6.33 22.16
CA ARG A 82 -7.16 5.64 23.41
C ARG A 82 -6.03 4.78 23.99
N TYR A 83 -5.25 4.12 23.12
CA TYR A 83 -4.10 3.32 23.55
C TYR A 83 -2.91 4.21 23.91
N GLU A 84 -2.71 5.31 23.19
CA GLU A 84 -1.69 6.32 23.52
C GLU A 84 -1.91 6.89 24.92
N GLU A 85 -3.14 7.26 25.25
CA GLU A 85 -3.53 7.76 26.59
C GLU A 85 -3.35 6.69 27.67
N LEU A 86 -3.78 5.45 27.39
CA LEU A 86 -3.76 4.36 28.37
C LEU A 86 -2.34 3.88 28.68
N TYR A 87 -1.45 3.87 27.70
CA TYR A 87 -0.10 3.29 27.82
C TYR A 87 1.04 4.31 27.73
N GLY A 88 0.75 5.59 27.57
CA GLY A 88 1.74 6.67 27.50
C GLY A 88 2.70 6.57 26.31
N ARG A 89 2.27 5.87 25.23
CA ARG A 89 3.12 5.61 24.06
C ARG A 89 2.42 6.00 22.77
N ARG A 90 3.06 6.87 22.00
CA ARG A 90 2.55 7.29 20.69
C ARG A 90 2.61 6.16 19.65
N ILE A 91 1.55 6.04 18.85
CA ILE A 91 1.44 5.10 17.74
C ILE A 91 1.15 5.90 16.46
N PRO A 92 2.15 6.27 15.66
CA PRO A 92 1.95 7.00 14.41
C PRO A 92 0.99 6.29 13.46
N VAL A 93 0.05 7.03 12.88
CA VAL A 93 -0.88 6.54 11.85
C VAL A 93 -0.39 7.01 10.48
N ILE A 94 -0.08 6.06 9.60
CA ILE A 94 0.44 6.27 8.26
C ILE A 94 -0.67 5.95 7.26
N ALA A 95 -1.05 6.89 6.41
CA ALA A 95 -2.11 6.69 5.43
C ALA A 95 -1.55 6.14 4.10
N ALA A 96 -2.22 5.15 3.53
CA ALA A 96 -1.86 4.49 2.27
C ALA A 96 -3.06 4.31 1.35
N GLY A 97 -2.82 4.30 0.04
CA GLY A 97 -3.83 3.99 -0.96
C GLY A 97 -4.51 5.22 -1.58
N GLY A 98 -4.27 5.43 -2.87
CA GLY A 98 -4.85 6.52 -3.66
C GLY A 98 -4.21 7.89 -3.45
N LEU A 99 -3.14 7.98 -2.68
CA LEU A 99 -2.35 9.20 -2.52
C LEU A 99 -1.29 9.27 -3.63
N TYR A 100 -1.11 10.45 -4.24
CA TYR A 100 -0.20 10.59 -5.37
C TYR A 100 0.54 11.93 -5.41
N THR A 101 -0.04 12.99 -4.90
CA THR A 101 0.47 14.36 -4.92
C THR A 101 0.82 14.88 -3.52
N GLY A 102 1.63 15.95 -3.44
CA GLY A 102 1.87 16.64 -2.19
C GLY A 102 0.60 17.26 -1.59
N GLU A 103 -0.38 17.59 -2.42
CA GLU A 103 -1.70 18.05 -1.96
C GLU A 103 -2.50 16.93 -1.30
N ASP A 104 -2.44 15.69 -1.84
CA ASP A 104 -3.04 14.52 -1.18
C ASP A 104 -2.41 14.29 0.19
N ILE A 105 -1.07 14.41 0.29
CA ILE A 105 -0.34 14.29 1.55
C ILE A 105 -0.84 15.35 2.55
N TYR A 106 -0.90 16.62 2.14
CA TYR A 106 -1.42 17.70 2.97
C TYR A 106 -2.83 17.39 3.49
N ARG A 107 -3.73 17.03 2.58
CA ARG A 107 -5.13 16.75 2.89
C ARG A 107 -5.27 15.63 3.94
N ILE A 108 -4.56 14.52 3.76
CA ILE A 108 -4.71 13.36 4.67
C ILE A 108 -4.03 13.60 6.01
N MET A 109 -2.92 14.33 6.06
CA MET A 109 -2.27 14.73 7.31
C MET A 109 -3.15 15.69 8.12
N ARG A 110 -3.95 16.54 7.46
CA ARG A 110 -4.95 17.38 8.13
C ARG A 110 -6.06 16.59 8.82
N LEU A 111 -6.27 15.34 8.42
CA LEU A 111 -7.22 14.42 9.05
C LEU A 111 -6.61 13.59 10.18
N GLY A 112 -5.35 13.86 10.55
CA GLY A 112 -4.67 13.27 11.69
C GLY A 112 -3.62 12.20 11.34
N ALA A 113 -3.41 11.86 10.07
CA ALA A 113 -2.30 10.99 9.68
C ALA A 113 -0.96 11.65 10.04
N THR A 114 -0.02 10.86 10.54
CA THR A 114 1.34 11.31 10.88
C THR A 114 2.26 11.29 9.65
N GLY A 115 1.93 10.48 8.66
CA GLY A 115 2.68 10.34 7.43
C GLY A 115 1.89 9.58 6.38
N VAL A 116 2.52 9.29 5.24
CA VAL A 116 1.91 8.60 4.11
C VAL A 116 2.82 7.51 3.54
N GLN A 117 2.21 6.48 2.95
CA GLN A 117 2.88 5.45 2.17
C GLN A 117 2.46 5.56 0.70
N LEU A 118 3.43 5.69 -0.20
CA LEU A 118 3.23 5.79 -1.63
C LEU A 118 3.96 4.64 -2.34
N GLY A 119 3.23 3.86 -3.16
CA GLY A 119 3.82 2.79 -3.95
C GLY A 119 3.90 3.16 -5.44
N SER A 120 2.76 3.29 -6.11
CA SER A 120 2.67 3.45 -7.57
C SER A 120 3.48 4.63 -8.13
N LYS A 121 3.61 5.73 -7.38
CA LYS A 121 4.40 6.90 -7.81
C LYS A 121 5.89 6.59 -7.94
N PHE A 122 6.42 5.68 -7.12
CA PHE A 122 7.83 5.30 -7.15
C PHE A 122 8.17 4.18 -8.13
N VAL A 123 7.15 3.52 -8.72
CA VAL A 123 7.38 2.51 -9.77
C VAL A 123 8.03 3.12 -11.01
N THR A 124 7.66 4.34 -11.37
CA THR A 124 8.21 5.07 -12.53
C THR A 124 9.43 5.93 -12.16
N THR A 125 10.27 5.42 -11.27
CA THR A 125 11.56 6.05 -10.95
C THR A 125 12.72 5.27 -11.60
N GLU A 126 13.84 5.96 -11.80
CA GLU A 126 15.06 5.36 -12.33
C GLU A 126 15.57 4.25 -11.40
N GLU A 127 15.49 4.48 -10.09
CA GLU A 127 15.99 3.58 -9.04
C GLU A 127 15.11 2.36 -8.81
N CYS A 128 13.87 2.34 -9.29
CA CYS A 128 13.04 1.14 -9.27
C CYS A 128 13.67 0.05 -10.17
N ASP A 129 13.86 -1.15 -9.65
CA ASP A 129 14.50 -2.27 -10.33
C ASP A 129 13.58 -3.05 -11.30
N ALA A 130 12.31 -2.64 -11.43
CA ALA A 130 11.40 -3.19 -12.42
C ALA A 130 11.88 -2.91 -13.85
N SER A 131 11.57 -3.84 -14.77
CA SER A 131 11.97 -3.67 -16.17
C SER A 131 11.44 -2.38 -16.80
N PRO A 132 12.13 -1.80 -17.80
CA PRO A 132 11.64 -0.62 -18.51
C PRO A 132 10.21 -0.80 -19.06
N THR A 133 9.90 -1.98 -19.59
CA THR A 133 8.55 -2.31 -20.11
C THR A 133 7.49 -2.26 -19.00
N PHE A 134 7.83 -2.74 -17.80
CA PHE A 134 6.91 -2.66 -16.66
C PHE A 134 6.63 -1.21 -16.27
N LYS A 135 7.66 -0.36 -16.18
CA LYS A 135 7.52 1.08 -15.90
C LYS A 135 6.71 1.79 -16.99
N GLN A 136 6.97 1.44 -18.25
CA GLN A 136 6.27 2.02 -19.40
C GLN A 136 4.76 1.74 -19.36
N THR A 137 4.35 0.55 -18.87
CA THR A 137 2.93 0.22 -18.70
C THR A 137 2.20 1.21 -17.79
N TYR A 138 2.86 1.73 -16.75
CA TYR A 138 2.27 2.76 -15.89
C TYR A 138 2.13 4.10 -16.63
N ILE A 139 3.14 4.47 -17.42
CA ILE A 139 3.17 5.75 -18.16
C ILE A 139 2.10 5.76 -19.25
N ASP A 140 1.91 4.63 -19.95
CA ASP A 140 0.96 4.48 -21.04
C ASP A 140 -0.49 4.31 -20.56
N SER A 141 -0.67 3.97 -19.26
CA SER A 141 -2.00 3.74 -18.73
C SER A 141 -2.84 5.01 -18.62
N SER A 142 -4.12 4.87 -18.93
CA SER A 142 -5.19 5.81 -18.63
C SER A 142 -5.92 5.39 -17.34
N LYS A 143 -6.83 6.23 -16.87
CA LYS A 143 -7.69 5.91 -15.73
C LYS A 143 -8.58 4.70 -16.01
N ASP A 144 -9.02 4.53 -17.25
CA ASP A 144 -9.93 3.47 -17.67
C ASP A 144 -9.22 2.11 -17.79
N ASP A 145 -7.89 2.11 -17.87
CA ASP A 145 -7.09 0.88 -17.87
C ASP A 145 -6.91 0.28 -16.45
N ILE A 146 -7.27 1.04 -15.40
CA ILE A 146 -7.11 0.57 -14.03
C ILE A 146 -8.38 -0.15 -13.59
N GLU A 147 -8.26 -1.46 -13.40
CA GLU A 147 -9.41 -2.32 -13.10
C GLU A 147 -9.23 -3.14 -11.81
N ILE A 148 -10.36 -3.58 -11.26
CA ILE A 148 -10.38 -4.53 -10.16
C ILE A 148 -10.51 -5.93 -10.73
N ILE A 149 -9.52 -6.77 -10.41
CA ILE A 149 -9.43 -8.17 -10.86
C ILE A 149 -9.73 -9.13 -9.72
N ALA A 150 -10.23 -10.31 -10.05
CA ALA A 150 -10.31 -11.44 -9.13
C ALA A 150 -8.94 -12.13 -9.07
N SER A 151 -8.32 -12.12 -7.88
CA SER A 151 -7.05 -12.81 -7.69
C SER A 151 -7.26 -14.29 -7.32
N PRO A 152 -6.33 -15.19 -7.73
CA PRO A 152 -6.35 -16.58 -7.33
C PRO A 152 -6.27 -16.81 -5.81
N VAL A 153 -5.86 -15.81 -5.05
CA VAL A 153 -5.81 -15.88 -3.58
C VAL A 153 -7.15 -15.55 -2.90
N GLY A 154 -8.21 -15.32 -3.68
CA GLY A 154 -9.55 -15.09 -3.15
C GLY A 154 -9.87 -13.65 -2.75
N MET A 155 -8.99 -12.71 -3.06
CA MET A 155 -9.16 -11.28 -2.77
C MET A 155 -9.33 -10.48 -4.07
N PRO A 156 -10.09 -9.37 -4.09
CA PRO A 156 -10.02 -8.43 -5.19
C PRO A 156 -8.63 -7.78 -5.22
N GLY A 157 -8.14 -7.47 -6.42
CA GLY A 157 -6.87 -6.76 -6.59
C GLY A 157 -7.02 -5.63 -7.60
N ARG A 158 -6.24 -4.54 -7.44
CA ARG A 158 -6.23 -3.46 -8.42
C ARG A 158 -4.98 -3.56 -9.28
N ALA A 159 -5.19 -3.55 -10.60
CA ALA A 159 -4.14 -3.73 -11.59
C ALA A 159 -4.37 -2.87 -12.83
N ILE A 160 -3.31 -2.67 -13.60
CA ILE A 160 -3.42 -2.13 -14.96
C ILE A 160 -3.93 -3.27 -15.86
N GLY A 161 -5.05 -3.05 -16.53
CA GLY A 161 -5.63 -3.95 -17.53
C GLY A 161 -4.68 -4.18 -18.70
N GLY A 162 -4.86 -5.30 -19.38
CA GLY A 162 -4.03 -5.64 -20.51
C GLY A 162 -4.35 -7.02 -21.10
N GLU A 163 -3.53 -7.44 -22.06
CA GLU A 163 -3.72 -8.70 -22.78
C GLU A 163 -3.83 -9.90 -21.83
N PHE A 164 -2.94 -9.99 -20.85
CA PHE A 164 -2.95 -11.10 -19.89
C PHE A 164 -4.29 -11.20 -19.15
N ILE A 165 -4.78 -10.08 -18.59
CA ILE A 165 -6.04 -10.06 -17.81
C ILE A 165 -7.23 -10.38 -18.71
N ARG A 166 -7.26 -9.88 -19.95
CA ARG A 166 -8.28 -10.24 -20.94
C ARG A 166 -8.28 -11.76 -21.18
N ARG A 167 -7.12 -12.36 -21.43
CA ARG A 167 -6.99 -13.82 -21.61
C ARG A 167 -7.34 -14.63 -20.37
N VAL A 168 -7.12 -14.09 -19.18
CA VAL A 168 -7.60 -14.69 -17.92
C VAL A 168 -9.13 -14.75 -17.91
N LYS A 169 -9.80 -13.65 -18.27
CA LYS A 169 -11.28 -13.60 -18.35
C LYS A 169 -11.85 -14.59 -19.39
N GLU A 170 -11.09 -14.85 -20.47
CA GLU A 170 -11.41 -15.86 -21.48
C GLU A 170 -11.06 -17.30 -21.05
N GLY A 171 -10.49 -17.50 -19.86
CA GLY A 171 -10.11 -18.82 -19.35
C GLY A 171 -8.84 -19.43 -19.96
N LEU A 172 -8.06 -18.65 -20.74
CA LEU A 172 -6.90 -19.12 -21.51
C LEU A 172 -5.60 -19.21 -20.70
N MET A 173 -5.60 -18.73 -19.44
CA MET A 173 -4.37 -18.62 -18.63
C MET A 173 -4.30 -19.62 -17.48
N ARG A 174 -5.15 -20.67 -17.49
CA ARG A 174 -5.17 -21.71 -16.46
C ARG A 174 -3.85 -22.46 -16.39
N PRO A 175 -3.25 -22.65 -15.19
CA PRO A 175 -2.00 -23.38 -15.06
C PRO A 175 -2.19 -24.87 -15.38
N LYS A 176 -1.28 -25.43 -16.17
CA LYS A 176 -1.27 -26.87 -16.46
C LYS A 176 -0.59 -27.70 -15.37
N LYS A 177 0.28 -27.08 -14.56
CA LYS A 177 1.02 -27.69 -13.45
C LYS A 177 1.40 -26.61 -12.44
N CYS A 178 1.62 -27.00 -11.18
CA CYS A 178 2.15 -26.13 -10.13
C CYS A 178 3.54 -26.60 -9.68
N PRO A 179 4.62 -25.92 -10.07
CA PRO A 179 5.98 -26.26 -9.60
C PRO A 179 6.33 -25.62 -8.26
N PHE A 180 5.55 -24.64 -7.78
CA PHE A 180 5.93 -23.80 -6.63
C PHE A 180 5.34 -24.25 -5.30
N HIS A 181 4.13 -24.83 -5.29
CA HIS A 181 3.40 -25.21 -4.07
C HIS A 181 3.41 -24.10 -3.00
N CYS A 182 3.26 -22.83 -3.43
CA CYS A 182 3.53 -21.62 -2.65
C CYS A 182 2.45 -21.27 -1.65
N ILE A 183 1.20 -21.62 -1.93
CA ILE A 183 0.04 -21.32 -1.09
C ILE A 183 -0.67 -22.64 -0.76
N LYS A 184 -0.75 -22.98 0.52
CA LYS A 184 -1.31 -24.26 1.00
C LYS A 184 -2.77 -24.49 0.52
N THR A 185 -3.55 -23.42 0.43
CA THR A 185 -4.97 -23.47 0.01
C THR A 185 -5.18 -23.33 -1.50
N CYS A 186 -4.11 -23.17 -2.29
CA CYS A 186 -4.22 -23.01 -3.74
C CYS A 186 -4.46 -24.36 -4.42
N ASP A 187 -5.63 -24.51 -5.02
CA ASP A 187 -5.91 -25.57 -5.98
C ASP A 187 -5.62 -25.04 -7.40
N TYR A 188 -4.44 -25.35 -7.93
CA TYR A 188 -4.02 -24.83 -9.24
C TYR A 188 -4.92 -25.32 -10.38
N THR A 189 -5.61 -26.45 -10.22
CA THR A 189 -6.50 -27.00 -11.26
C THR A 189 -7.78 -26.16 -11.43
N LYS A 190 -8.16 -25.41 -10.39
CA LYS A 190 -9.31 -24.49 -10.38
C LYS A 190 -8.91 -23.03 -10.53
N SER A 191 -7.62 -22.73 -10.35
CA SER A 191 -7.11 -21.36 -10.40
C SER A 191 -7.18 -20.78 -11.82
N PRO A 192 -7.64 -19.54 -12.01
CA PRO A 192 -7.67 -18.90 -13.33
C PRO A 192 -6.28 -18.65 -13.92
N TYR A 193 -5.27 -18.50 -13.08
CA TYR A 193 -3.86 -18.33 -13.43
C TYR A 193 -2.94 -18.56 -12.23
N CYS A 194 -1.64 -18.75 -12.46
CA CYS A 194 -0.65 -18.80 -11.39
C CYS A 194 -0.15 -17.39 -11.06
N ILE A 195 -0.46 -16.89 -9.86
CA ILE A 195 -0.12 -15.51 -9.48
C ILE A 195 1.40 -15.28 -9.41
N ILE A 196 2.18 -16.23 -8.88
CA ILE A 196 3.65 -16.08 -8.82
C ILE A 196 4.23 -15.92 -10.23
N MET A 197 3.80 -16.78 -11.17
CA MET A 197 4.26 -16.68 -12.55
C MET A 197 3.83 -15.38 -13.22
N ALA A 198 2.60 -14.92 -12.96
CA ALA A 198 2.10 -13.67 -13.53
C ALA A 198 2.91 -12.47 -13.04
N LEU A 199 3.17 -12.37 -11.74
CA LEU A 199 3.94 -11.26 -11.15
C LEU A 199 5.42 -11.32 -11.56
N TYR A 200 6.02 -12.52 -11.58
CA TYR A 200 7.39 -12.70 -12.05
C TYR A 200 7.57 -12.27 -13.51
N ASN A 201 6.67 -12.73 -14.40
CA ASN A 201 6.72 -12.35 -15.82
C ASN A 201 6.54 -10.84 -16.00
N ALA A 202 5.60 -10.23 -15.27
CA ALA A 202 5.39 -8.79 -15.32
C ALA A 202 6.64 -8.01 -14.89
N ALA A 203 7.27 -8.36 -13.78
CA ALA A 203 8.50 -7.72 -13.31
C ALA A 203 9.64 -7.80 -14.36
N LYS A 204 9.68 -8.90 -15.12
CA LYS A 204 10.63 -9.08 -16.24
C LYS A 204 10.20 -8.39 -17.54
N GLY A 205 9.07 -7.69 -17.56
CA GLY A 205 8.55 -6.99 -18.73
C GLY A 205 7.73 -7.85 -19.71
N ASN A 206 7.44 -9.10 -19.34
CA ASN A 206 6.64 -9.99 -20.18
C ASN A 206 5.15 -9.90 -19.82
N LEU A 207 4.52 -8.79 -20.24
CA LEU A 207 3.14 -8.45 -19.87
C LEU A 207 2.06 -9.25 -20.64
N SER A 208 2.43 -9.97 -21.68
CA SER A 208 1.52 -10.97 -22.29
C SER A 208 1.32 -12.22 -21.40
N LYS A 209 2.20 -12.42 -20.41
CA LYS A 209 2.17 -13.53 -19.44
C LYS A 209 2.04 -13.07 -17.98
N GLY A 210 1.78 -11.78 -17.77
CA GLY A 210 1.64 -11.20 -16.44
C GLY A 210 0.97 -9.83 -16.47
N TYR A 211 0.77 -9.25 -15.29
CA TYR A 211 0.12 -7.95 -15.12
C TYR A 211 0.78 -7.15 -13.99
N ALA A 212 0.63 -5.83 -14.05
CA ALA A 212 1.13 -4.93 -13.03
C ALA A 212 0.02 -4.58 -12.02
N PHE A 213 0.21 -4.91 -10.75
CA PHE A 213 -0.59 -4.33 -9.69
C PHE A 213 -0.31 -2.83 -9.57
N CYS A 214 -1.32 -2.03 -9.30
CA CYS A 214 -1.16 -0.57 -9.17
C CYS A 214 -2.23 0.05 -8.29
N GLY A 215 -1.96 1.20 -7.69
CA GLY A 215 -2.97 2.03 -7.03
C GLY A 215 -3.89 2.73 -8.03
N ALA A 216 -5.03 3.23 -7.54
CA ALA A 216 -6.05 3.87 -8.39
C ALA A 216 -5.52 5.09 -9.18
N ASN A 217 -4.46 5.74 -8.71
CA ASN A 217 -3.87 6.93 -9.32
C ASN A 217 -2.57 6.64 -10.11
N ALA A 218 -2.28 5.36 -10.43
CA ALA A 218 -1.09 4.99 -11.19
C ALA A 218 -1.02 5.67 -12.58
N TYR A 219 -2.15 5.87 -13.23
CA TYR A 219 -2.29 6.55 -14.52
C TYR A 219 -1.77 8.00 -14.53
N MET A 220 -1.52 8.60 -13.36
CA MET A 220 -0.94 9.93 -13.23
C MET A 220 0.58 9.95 -13.50
N SER A 221 1.24 8.79 -13.54
CA SER A 221 2.63 8.67 -13.99
C SER A 221 2.74 9.01 -15.48
N LYS A 222 3.55 9.99 -15.85
CA LYS A 222 3.67 10.44 -17.25
C LYS A 222 5.09 10.33 -17.81
N LYS A 223 6.07 10.13 -16.96
CA LYS A 223 7.49 9.98 -17.33
C LYS A 223 8.25 9.25 -16.25
N ILE A 224 9.43 8.77 -16.57
CA ILE A 224 10.41 8.29 -15.61
C ILE A 224 11.12 9.49 -15.00
N THR A 225 11.28 9.48 -13.69
CA THR A 225 11.97 10.51 -12.90
C THR A 225 12.93 9.84 -11.91
N SER A 226 13.84 10.58 -11.31
CA SER A 226 14.59 10.07 -10.16
C SER A 226 13.72 10.10 -8.88
N VAL A 227 14.08 9.29 -7.89
CA VAL A 227 13.47 9.36 -6.54
C VAL A 227 13.63 10.75 -5.96
N ARG A 228 14.79 11.38 -6.17
CA ARG A 228 15.07 12.77 -5.72
C ARG A 228 14.03 13.75 -6.30
N GLU A 229 13.88 13.79 -7.61
CA GLU A 229 12.90 14.67 -8.27
C GLU A 229 11.48 14.40 -7.81
N THR A 230 11.13 13.12 -7.61
CA THR A 230 9.82 12.72 -7.10
C THR A 230 9.57 13.28 -5.69
N ILE A 231 10.55 13.18 -4.78
CA ILE A 231 10.44 13.71 -3.42
C ILE A 231 10.40 15.23 -3.41
N GLU A 232 11.23 15.89 -4.22
CA GLU A 232 11.24 17.35 -4.34
C GLU A 232 9.91 17.89 -4.87
N SER A 233 9.31 17.23 -5.87
CA SER A 233 7.98 17.56 -6.37
C SER A 233 6.93 17.43 -5.26
N LEU A 234 6.91 16.31 -4.53
CA LEU A 234 5.97 16.09 -3.43
C LEU A 234 6.11 17.15 -2.33
N LYS A 235 7.34 17.50 -1.95
CA LYS A 235 7.59 18.56 -0.97
C LYS A 235 7.11 19.93 -1.44
N SER A 236 7.40 20.27 -2.70
CA SER A 236 6.98 21.54 -3.30
C SER A 236 5.45 21.66 -3.36
N GLU A 237 4.77 20.61 -3.79
CA GLU A 237 3.31 20.54 -3.86
C GLU A 237 2.68 20.63 -2.46
N PHE A 238 3.24 19.92 -1.48
CA PHE A 238 2.82 19.98 -0.08
C PHE A 238 2.96 21.38 0.50
N ALA A 239 4.13 22.01 0.32
CA ALA A 239 4.37 23.37 0.76
C ALA A 239 3.42 24.38 0.10
N ALA A 240 3.11 24.19 -1.19
CA ALA A 240 2.13 25.01 -1.89
C ALA A 240 0.72 24.84 -1.30
N ALA A 241 0.32 23.62 -0.96
CA ALA A 241 -0.96 23.35 -0.29
C ALA A 241 -1.02 24.00 1.09
N CYS A 242 0.05 23.93 1.89
CA CYS A 242 0.12 24.64 3.18
C CYS A 242 -0.09 26.15 3.01
N ARG A 243 0.64 26.77 2.07
CA ARG A 243 0.51 28.24 1.82
C ARG A 243 -0.89 28.64 1.40
N ARG A 244 -1.54 27.90 0.50
CA ARG A 244 -2.93 28.17 0.08
C ARG A 244 -3.92 28.15 1.25
N ASN A 245 -3.61 27.39 2.31
CA ASN A 245 -4.45 27.26 3.49
C ASN A 245 -3.93 28.08 4.70
N GLY A 246 -3.05 29.06 4.50
CA GLY A 246 -2.55 29.96 5.54
C GLY A 246 -1.66 29.30 6.59
N GLN A 247 -0.99 28.18 6.24
CA GLN A 247 -0.15 27.41 7.14
C GLN A 247 1.32 27.44 6.71
N THR A 248 2.23 27.41 7.69
CA THR A 248 3.65 27.20 7.42
C THR A 248 3.92 25.70 7.22
N ALA A 249 4.61 25.33 6.13
CA ALA A 249 5.03 23.96 5.92
C ALA A 249 6.11 23.60 6.95
N VAL A 250 5.86 22.61 7.79
CA VAL A 250 6.89 21.94 8.60
C VAL A 250 7.14 20.59 7.96
N LEU A 251 8.32 20.43 7.36
CA LEU A 251 8.77 19.23 6.65
C LEU A 251 10.00 18.64 7.33
#